data_4ce6efdbf3cf10177f5ec0aa49dd6a63
#
_entry.id   4ce6efdbf3cf10177f5ec0aa49dd6a63
#
_cell.length_a   1.000
_cell.length_b   1.000
_cell.length_c   1.000
_cell.angle_alpha   90.00
_cell.angle_beta   90.00
_cell.angle_gamma   90.00
#
_symmetry.space_group_name_H-M   'P 1'
#
loop_
_entity.id
_entity.type
_entity.pdbx_description
1 polymer ?
#
loop_
_entity_poly.entity_id
_entity_poly.type
_entity_poly.pdbx_seq_one_letter_code
_entity_poly.pdbx_strand_id
1 'polypeptide(L)'
;MVSFLTDTVVCGFSLYHILAYFLIYSCIGWCLEVIYAAATTGQLVNRGFLNGPVCPIYGFGMIIVLFALTPLQHSILLLYIGGVILPSALELVGGWALYKLYHTRWWDYSDFPFNIGGYICLEFCLLWGVGTLVVMRIVHPVVADLVALIPPFVGVILMCFLYAVYAVDVVATAIAASALADTLDTMEQLGDSIHAVSDAMTQLLGTTTLNADQKLDEGRLQFKLAAAEARDAAGKRPSARELSLIHIS
;
A
#
# COMPACT_ATOMS: atom_id res chain seq x y z
N MET A 1 16.36 -17.61 -25.02
CA MET A 1 15.60 -16.74 -24.09
C MET A 1 14.35 -16.15 -24.76
N VAL A 2 14.46 -15.49 -25.94
CA VAL A 2 13.27 -14.93 -26.62
C VAL A 2 12.23 -16.02 -26.90
N SER A 3 12.59 -17.10 -27.60
CA SER A 3 11.68 -18.23 -27.88
C SER A 3 11.11 -18.86 -26.61
N PHE A 4 11.88 -18.98 -25.54
CA PHE A 4 11.34 -19.46 -24.26
C PHE A 4 10.20 -18.57 -23.73
N LEU A 5 10.37 -17.25 -23.78
CA LEU A 5 9.36 -16.29 -23.31
C LEU A 5 8.12 -16.22 -24.23
N THR A 6 8.30 -16.39 -25.54
CA THR A 6 7.20 -16.34 -26.51
C THR A 6 6.43 -17.65 -26.60
N ASP A 7 7.09 -18.79 -26.42
CA ASP A 7 6.50 -20.11 -26.65
C ASP A 7 5.92 -20.73 -25.36
N THR A 8 6.38 -20.25 -24.18
CA THR A 8 5.80 -20.66 -22.90
C THR A 8 4.47 -19.94 -22.68
N VAL A 9 3.38 -20.70 -22.68
CA VAL A 9 2.01 -20.17 -22.52
C VAL A 9 1.44 -20.57 -21.17
N VAL A 10 0.88 -19.59 -20.43
CA VAL A 10 0.20 -19.78 -19.15
C VAL A 10 -1.17 -19.11 -19.24
N CYS A 11 -2.24 -19.85 -18.98
CA CYS A 11 -3.63 -19.34 -19.05
C CYS A 11 -3.97 -18.61 -20.37
N GLY A 12 -3.40 -19.06 -21.50
CA GLY A 12 -3.67 -18.47 -22.82
C GLY A 12 -2.80 -17.27 -23.19
N PHE A 13 -1.91 -16.82 -22.31
CA PHE A 13 -0.96 -15.74 -22.58
C PHE A 13 0.47 -16.27 -22.59
N SER A 14 1.31 -15.78 -23.53
CA SER A 14 2.73 -16.12 -23.47
C SER A 14 3.39 -15.42 -22.27
N LEU A 15 4.45 -16.01 -21.74
CA LEU A 15 5.21 -15.44 -20.64
C LEU A 15 5.72 -14.01 -20.97
N TYR A 16 6.06 -13.75 -22.24
CA TYR A 16 6.39 -12.43 -22.74
C TYR A 16 5.27 -11.43 -22.49
N HIS A 17 4.01 -11.76 -22.84
CA HIS A 17 2.87 -10.88 -22.63
C HIS A 17 2.58 -10.69 -21.15
N ILE A 18 2.66 -11.74 -20.34
CA ILE A 18 2.44 -11.65 -18.89
C ILE A 18 3.40 -10.66 -18.25
N LEU A 19 4.69 -10.76 -18.56
CA LEU A 19 5.71 -9.88 -18.03
C LEU A 19 5.54 -8.44 -18.54
N ALA A 20 5.25 -8.26 -19.83
CA ALA A 20 4.99 -6.93 -20.39
C ALA A 20 3.75 -6.26 -19.75
N TYR A 21 2.65 -7.00 -19.65
CA TYR A 21 1.43 -6.48 -19.01
C TYR A 21 1.64 -6.16 -17.54
N PHE A 22 2.37 -6.99 -16.79
CA PHE A 22 2.72 -6.69 -15.41
C PHE A 22 3.37 -5.31 -15.26
N LEU A 23 4.41 -5.03 -16.03
CA LEU A 23 5.11 -3.74 -15.98
C LEU A 23 4.19 -2.58 -16.38
N ILE A 24 3.48 -2.73 -17.50
CA ILE A 24 2.61 -1.65 -18.03
C ILE A 24 1.50 -1.33 -17.03
N TYR A 25 0.80 -2.34 -16.50
CA TYR A 25 -0.28 -2.11 -15.55
C TYR A 25 0.21 -1.63 -14.18
N SER A 26 1.43 -2.01 -13.79
CA SER A 26 2.06 -1.44 -12.59
C SER A 26 2.35 0.06 -12.77
N CYS A 27 2.79 0.49 -13.95
CA CYS A 27 2.98 1.91 -14.27
C CYS A 27 1.65 2.67 -14.37
N ILE A 28 0.63 2.08 -15.02
CA ILE A 28 -0.72 2.67 -15.09
C ILE A 28 -1.30 2.84 -13.69
N GLY A 29 -1.17 1.83 -12.84
CA GLY A 29 -1.62 1.88 -11.44
C GLY A 29 -0.92 2.98 -10.66
N TRP A 30 0.40 3.15 -10.83
CA TRP A 30 1.12 4.26 -10.24
C TRP A 30 0.60 5.62 -10.72
N CYS A 31 0.35 5.79 -12.02
CA CYS A 31 -0.26 7.02 -12.55
C CYS A 31 -1.61 7.31 -11.90
N LEU A 32 -2.46 6.30 -11.71
CA LEU A 32 -3.76 6.45 -11.05
C LEU A 32 -3.61 6.91 -9.61
N GLU A 33 -2.65 6.36 -8.85
CA GLU A 33 -2.36 6.77 -7.47
C GLU A 33 -1.87 8.23 -7.40
N VAL A 34 -1.00 8.64 -8.31
CA VAL A 34 -0.51 10.03 -8.38
C VAL A 34 -1.64 10.99 -8.75
N ILE A 35 -2.51 10.63 -9.72
CA ILE A 35 -3.67 11.43 -10.10
C ILE A 35 -4.64 11.54 -8.92
N TYR A 36 -4.92 10.44 -8.23
CA TYR A 36 -5.78 10.44 -7.05
C TYR A 36 -5.21 11.33 -5.94
N ALA A 37 -3.89 11.23 -5.67
CA ALA A 37 -3.22 12.09 -4.70
C ALA A 37 -3.35 13.58 -5.09
N ALA A 38 -3.10 13.91 -6.35
CA ALA A 38 -3.24 15.27 -6.85
C ALA A 38 -4.67 15.82 -6.71
N ALA A 39 -5.67 14.99 -6.99
CA ALA A 39 -7.08 15.38 -6.86
C ALA A 39 -7.52 15.60 -5.41
N THR A 40 -6.97 14.83 -4.46
CA THR A 40 -7.38 14.87 -3.05
C THR A 40 -6.55 15.82 -2.20
N THR A 41 -5.26 15.98 -2.50
CA THR A 41 -4.32 16.80 -1.69
C THR A 41 -3.86 18.07 -2.39
N GLY A 42 -4.12 18.22 -3.70
CA GLY A 42 -3.61 19.33 -4.51
C GLY A 42 -2.13 19.23 -4.86
N GLN A 43 -1.46 18.12 -4.52
CA GLN A 43 -0.03 17.92 -4.73
C GLN A 43 0.24 16.64 -5.51
N LEU A 44 1.22 16.69 -6.42
CA LEU A 44 1.74 15.50 -7.10
C LEU A 44 2.66 14.74 -6.14
N VAL A 45 2.15 13.66 -5.56
CA VAL A 45 2.88 12.86 -4.58
C VAL A 45 2.94 11.42 -5.07
N ASN A 46 4.14 10.81 -5.01
CA ASN A 46 4.29 9.39 -5.24
C ASN A 46 3.70 8.61 -4.05
N ARG A 47 2.58 7.92 -4.23
CA ARG A 47 1.95 7.07 -3.21
C ARG A 47 2.33 5.60 -3.35
N GLY A 48 3.14 5.26 -4.32
CA GLY A 48 3.67 3.90 -4.48
C GLY A 48 4.60 3.53 -3.32
N PHE A 49 4.64 2.25 -2.99
CA PHE A 49 5.62 1.72 -2.02
C PHE A 49 7.07 1.84 -2.56
N LEU A 50 7.25 1.77 -3.87
CA LEU A 50 8.53 1.89 -4.55
C LEU A 50 8.85 3.35 -4.89
N ASN A 51 10.15 3.66 -5.03
CA ASN A 51 10.59 5.01 -5.41
C ASN A 51 10.28 5.32 -6.87
N GLY A 52 10.35 4.32 -7.75
CA GLY A 52 10.04 4.44 -9.18
C GLY A 52 8.55 4.50 -9.48
N PRO A 53 8.20 4.81 -10.74
CA PRO A 53 6.81 4.95 -11.20
C PRO A 53 6.13 3.60 -11.41
N VAL A 54 6.16 2.74 -10.40
CA VAL A 54 5.67 1.36 -10.45
C VAL A 54 4.90 1.01 -9.18
N CYS A 55 3.68 0.52 -9.34
CA CYS A 55 2.84 0.03 -8.26
C CYS A 55 2.49 -1.45 -8.51
N PRO A 56 3.29 -2.41 -7.97
CA PRO A 56 3.21 -3.83 -8.30
C PRO A 56 1.85 -4.47 -8.07
N ILE A 57 1.12 -4.01 -7.05
CA ILE A 57 -0.19 -4.55 -6.71
C ILE A 57 -1.18 -4.46 -7.88
N TYR A 58 -1.09 -3.38 -8.68
CA TYR A 58 -1.92 -3.22 -9.88
C TYR A 58 -1.49 -4.18 -10.99
N GLY A 59 -0.19 -4.42 -11.14
CA GLY A 59 0.34 -5.42 -12.08
C GLY A 59 -0.15 -6.83 -11.76
N PHE A 60 0.01 -7.27 -10.51
CA PHE A 60 -0.48 -8.58 -10.07
C PHE A 60 -2.00 -8.68 -10.17
N GLY A 61 -2.72 -7.67 -9.67
CA GLY A 61 -4.19 -7.63 -9.74
C GLY A 61 -4.68 -7.75 -11.18
N MET A 62 -4.06 -7.02 -12.12
CA MET A 62 -4.45 -7.08 -13.52
C MET A 62 -4.14 -8.42 -14.19
N ILE A 63 -3.02 -9.06 -13.88
CA ILE A 63 -2.73 -10.42 -14.38
C ILE A 63 -3.79 -11.41 -13.91
N ILE A 64 -4.20 -11.34 -12.63
CA ILE A 64 -5.27 -12.19 -12.10
C ILE A 64 -6.60 -11.91 -12.82
N VAL A 65 -6.93 -10.63 -13.03
CA VAL A 65 -8.13 -10.22 -13.78
C VAL A 65 -8.10 -10.77 -15.21
N LEU A 66 -6.98 -10.62 -15.92
CA LEU A 66 -6.82 -11.14 -17.28
C LEU A 66 -7.02 -12.66 -17.33
N PHE A 67 -6.38 -13.41 -16.43
CA PHE A 67 -6.50 -14.88 -16.42
C PHE A 67 -7.92 -15.34 -16.13
N ALA A 68 -8.59 -14.71 -15.15
CA ALA A 68 -9.91 -15.13 -14.72
C ALA A 68 -11.04 -14.64 -15.64
N LEU A 69 -10.91 -13.42 -16.18
CA LEU A 69 -12.04 -12.76 -16.85
C LEU A 69 -11.94 -12.73 -18.37
N THR A 70 -10.77 -13.04 -18.97
CA THR A 70 -10.66 -13.16 -20.44
C THR A 70 -11.64 -14.18 -21.03
N PRO A 71 -11.91 -15.36 -20.42
CA PRO A 71 -12.93 -16.27 -20.92
C PRO A 71 -14.35 -15.70 -20.91
N LEU A 72 -14.61 -14.71 -20.04
CA LEU A 72 -15.93 -14.07 -19.87
C LEU A 72 -16.10 -12.82 -20.73
N GLN A 73 -15.07 -12.39 -21.46
CA GLN A 73 -15.06 -11.13 -22.21
C GLN A 73 -16.17 -11.02 -23.28
N HIS A 74 -16.73 -12.13 -23.75
CA HIS A 74 -17.79 -12.11 -24.77
C HIS A 74 -19.15 -11.65 -24.20
N SER A 75 -19.38 -11.76 -22.90
CA SER A 75 -20.60 -11.35 -22.22
C SER A 75 -20.33 -10.14 -21.32
N ILE A 76 -20.94 -9.00 -21.64
CA ILE A 76 -20.81 -7.77 -20.84
C ILE A 76 -21.29 -8.02 -19.40
N LEU A 77 -22.41 -8.75 -19.25
CA LEU A 77 -22.96 -9.03 -17.93
C LEU A 77 -22.05 -9.91 -17.08
N LEU A 78 -21.52 -11.01 -17.66
CA LEU A 78 -20.60 -11.90 -16.94
C LEU A 78 -19.27 -11.20 -16.61
N LEU A 79 -18.77 -10.39 -17.55
CA LEU A 79 -17.56 -9.60 -17.33
C LEU A 79 -17.77 -8.56 -16.21
N TYR A 80 -18.92 -7.88 -16.18
CA TYR A 80 -19.27 -6.96 -15.10
C TYR A 80 -19.36 -7.66 -13.75
N ILE A 81 -20.11 -8.76 -13.66
CA ILE A 81 -20.26 -9.54 -12.42
C ILE A 81 -18.90 -10.05 -11.94
N GLY A 82 -18.10 -10.61 -12.85
CA GLY A 82 -16.72 -11.02 -12.54
C GLY A 82 -15.85 -9.88 -12.07
N GLY A 83 -16.00 -8.69 -12.67
CA GLY A 83 -15.31 -7.46 -12.30
C GLY A 83 -15.78 -6.86 -10.96
N VAL A 84 -17.00 -7.14 -10.54
CA VAL A 84 -17.47 -6.81 -9.18
C VAL A 84 -16.85 -7.77 -8.16
N ILE A 85 -16.90 -9.06 -8.43
CA ILE A 85 -16.53 -10.10 -7.46
C ILE A 85 -15.01 -10.20 -7.29
N LEU A 86 -14.27 -10.33 -8.39
CA LEU A 86 -12.85 -10.67 -8.33
C LEU A 86 -11.98 -9.55 -7.73
N PRO A 87 -12.04 -8.27 -8.20
CA PRO A 87 -11.27 -7.20 -7.58
C PRO A 87 -11.68 -6.95 -6.12
N SER A 88 -12.98 -7.03 -5.80
CA SER A 88 -13.45 -6.87 -4.42
C SER A 88 -12.94 -7.98 -3.51
N ALA A 89 -12.86 -9.22 -3.99
CA ALA A 89 -12.25 -10.32 -3.24
C ALA A 89 -10.73 -10.08 -3.03
N LEU A 90 -10.03 -9.61 -4.05
CA LEU A 90 -8.61 -9.25 -3.94
C LEU A 90 -8.38 -8.09 -2.97
N GLU A 91 -9.25 -7.08 -3.00
CA GLU A 91 -9.19 -5.94 -2.08
C GLU A 91 -9.47 -6.37 -0.63
N LEU A 92 -10.47 -7.23 -0.41
CA LEU A 92 -10.79 -7.79 0.90
C LEU A 92 -9.63 -8.62 1.47
N VAL A 93 -9.11 -9.57 0.67
CA VAL A 93 -8.00 -10.43 1.09
C VAL A 93 -6.71 -9.63 1.27
N GLY A 94 -6.41 -8.72 0.35
CA GLY A 94 -5.24 -7.84 0.42
C GLY A 94 -5.29 -6.93 1.64
N GLY A 95 -6.42 -6.26 1.90
CA GLY A 95 -6.61 -5.39 3.05
C GLY A 95 -6.49 -6.15 4.37
N TRP A 96 -7.11 -7.34 4.46
CA TRP A 96 -6.98 -8.21 5.62
C TRP A 96 -5.54 -8.70 5.85
N ALA A 97 -4.84 -9.11 4.79
CA ALA A 97 -3.46 -9.58 4.87
C ALA A 97 -2.50 -8.46 5.29
N LEU A 98 -2.64 -7.26 4.70
CA LEU A 98 -1.84 -6.08 5.05
C LEU A 98 -2.08 -5.67 6.51
N TYR A 99 -3.33 -5.70 6.96
CA TYR A 99 -3.64 -5.43 8.36
C TYR A 99 -3.01 -6.46 9.31
N LYS A 100 -3.01 -7.74 8.95
CA LYS A 100 -2.35 -8.80 9.73
C LYS A 100 -0.83 -8.64 9.81
N LEU A 101 -0.20 -8.16 8.72
CA LEU A 101 1.25 -8.00 8.65
C LEU A 101 1.74 -6.71 9.31
N TYR A 102 1.01 -5.60 9.11
CA TYR A 102 1.49 -4.27 9.50
C TYR A 102 0.68 -3.63 10.61
N HIS A 103 -0.41 -4.28 11.09
CA HIS A 103 -1.34 -3.76 12.10
C HIS A 103 -1.91 -2.39 11.79
N THR A 104 -1.85 -1.97 10.51
CA THR A 104 -2.28 -0.67 10.02
C THR A 104 -3.22 -0.87 8.83
N ARG A 105 -4.32 -0.10 8.77
CA ARG A 105 -5.22 -0.08 7.63
C ARG A 105 -4.68 0.89 6.58
N TRP A 106 -4.47 0.41 5.37
CA TRP A 106 -4.05 1.23 4.23
C TRP A 106 -5.20 2.03 3.64
N TRP A 107 -6.42 1.49 3.78
CA TRP A 107 -7.70 2.15 3.49
C TRP A 107 -8.74 1.69 4.50
N ASP A 108 -9.77 2.50 4.72
CA ASP A 108 -10.84 2.19 5.63
C ASP A 108 -12.18 2.70 5.09
N TYR A 109 -13.07 1.75 4.82
CA TYR A 109 -14.43 2.02 4.36
C TYR A 109 -15.47 1.86 5.48
N SER A 110 -15.08 1.90 6.73
CA SER A 110 -16.00 1.68 7.87
C SER A 110 -17.16 2.67 7.89
N ASP A 111 -16.96 3.88 7.38
CA ASP A 111 -18.00 4.92 7.30
C ASP A 111 -18.95 4.74 6.09
N PHE A 112 -18.66 3.81 5.18
CA PHE A 112 -19.50 3.57 4.01
C PHE A 112 -20.57 2.51 4.28
N PRO A 113 -21.79 2.67 3.72
CA PRO A 113 -22.85 1.68 3.88
C PRO A 113 -22.48 0.35 3.22
N PHE A 114 -22.98 -0.74 3.80
CA PHE A 114 -22.72 -2.11 3.33
C PHE A 114 -21.23 -2.47 3.22
N ASN A 115 -20.41 -1.96 4.15
CA ASN A 115 -19.02 -2.37 4.22
C ASN A 115 -18.86 -3.74 4.91
N ILE A 116 -17.77 -4.43 4.58
CA ILE A 116 -17.38 -5.69 5.24
C ILE A 116 -16.09 -5.44 6.00
N GLY A 117 -16.22 -5.23 7.30
CA GLY A 117 -15.10 -4.99 8.21
C GLY A 117 -14.23 -3.77 7.85
N GLY A 118 -14.77 -2.81 7.07
CA GLY A 118 -14.04 -1.64 6.58
C GLY A 118 -13.05 -1.94 5.43
N TYR A 119 -12.94 -3.19 4.98
CA TYR A 119 -12.02 -3.56 3.89
C TYR A 119 -12.59 -3.31 2.50
N ILE A 120 -13.89 -3.55 2.32
CA ILE A 120 -14.64 -3.31 1.07
C ILE A 120 -16.00 -2.70 1.40
N CYS A 121 -16.62 -2.00 0.44
CA CYS A 121 -18.02 -1.58 0.54
C CYS A 121 -18.71 -1.73 -0.82
N LEU A 122 -20.05 -1.81 -0.79
CA LEU A 122 -20.85 -2.10 -1.98
C LEU A 122 -20.62 -1.10 -3.12
N GLU A 123 -20.49 0.18 -2.80
CA GLU A 123 -20.28 1.24 -3.79
C GLU A 123 -18.99 1.00 -4.59
N PHE A 124 -17.86 0.77 -3.91
CA PHE A 124 -16.58 0.50 -4.57
C PHE A 124 -16.57 -0.87 -5.26
N CYS A 125 -17.26 -1.89 -4.74
CA CYS A 125 -17.41 -3.17 -5.44
C CYS A 125 -18.10 -2.99 -6.81
N LEU A 126 -19.18 -2.20 -6.87
CA LEU A 126 -19.87 -1.90 -8.13
C LEU A 126 -19.00 -1.06 -9.08
N LEU A 127 -18.24 -0.12 -8.53
CA LEU A 127 -17.29 0.70 -9.29
C LEU A 127 -16.16 -0.16 -9.88
N TRP A 128 -15.67 -1.17 -9.16
CA TRP A 128 -14.71 -2.16 -9.68
C TRP A 128 -15.26 -2.89 -10.90
N GLY A 129 -16.56 -3.23 -10.89
CA GLY A 129 -17.24 -3.81 -12.05
C GLY A 129 -17.17 -2.92 -13.28
N VAL A 130 -17.47 -1.62 -13.12
CA VAL A 130 -17.37 -0.63 -14.21
C VAL A 130 -15.92 -0.46 -14.65
N GLY A 131 -14.99 -0.31 -13.70
CA GLY A 131 -13.56 -0.19 -13.99
C GLY A 131 -13.03 -1.40 -14.79
N THR A 132 -13.45 -2.61 -14.41
CA THR A 132 -13.08 -3.83 -15.14
C THR A 132 -13.62 -3.84 -16.57
N LEU A 133 -14.87 -3.39 -16.79
CA LEU A 133 -15.40 -3.24 -18.15
C LEU A 133 -14.57 -2.28 -18.98
N VAL A 134 -14.24 -1.12 -18.43
CA VAL A 134 -13.42 -0.11 -19.13
C VAL A 134 -12.04 -0.69 -19.44
N VAL A 135 -11.40 -1.30 -18.45
CA VAL A 135 -10.07 -1.86 -18.65
C VAL A 135 -10.09 -2.99 -19.69
N MET A 136 -10.98 -3.96 -19.56
CA MET A 136 -10.99 -5.14 -20.44
C MET A 136 -11.45 -4.83 -21.86
N ARG A 137 -12.29 -3.82 -22.05
CA ARG A 137 -12.88 -3.49 -23.37
C ARG A 137 -12.18 -2.35 -24.09
N ILE A 138 -11.51 -1.46 -23.37
CA ILE A 138 -10.91 -0.25 -23.94
C ILE A 138 -9.40 -0.26 -23.70
N VAL A 139 -8.96 -0.32 -22.43
CA VAL A 139 -7.55 -0.14 -22.09
C VAL A 139 -6.71 -1.35 -22.52
N HIS A 140 -7.18 -2.56 -22.19
CA HIS A 140 -6.41 -3.78 -22.47
C HIS A 140 -6.21 -4.06 -23.97
N PRO A 141 -7.20 -3.91 -24.86
CA PRO A 141 -6.97 -4.01 -26.30
C PRO A 141 -5.88 -3.04 -26.80
N VAL A 142 -5.93 -1.78 -26.36
CA VAL A 142 -4.91 -0.78 -26.73
C VAL A 142 -3.53 -1.19 -26.23
N VAL A 143 -3.43 -1.66 -24.97
CA VAL A 143 -2.17 -2.15 -24.40
C VAL A 143 -1.66 -3.38 -25.16
N ALA A 144 -2.55 -4.31 -25.51
CA ALA A 144 -2.21 -5.51 -26.25
C ALA A 144 -1.67 -5.17 -27.66
N ASP A 145 -2.33 -4.24 -28.36
CA ASP A 145 -1.90 -3.76 -29.67
C ASP A 145 -0.52 -3.06 -29.57
N LEU A 146 -0.31 -2.21 -28.55
CA LEU A 146 0.97 -1.55 -28.33
C LEU A 146 2.10 -2.56 -28.08
N VAL A 147 1.84 -3.58 -27.28
CA VAL A 147 2.82 -4.66 -27.03
C VAL A 147 3.10 -5.46 -28.31
N ALA A 148 2.08 -5.72 -29.12
CA ALA A 148 2.20 -6.43 -30.38
C ALA A 148 3.00 -5.65 -31.45
N LEU A 149 3.02 -4.31 -31.38
CA LEU A 149 3.85 -3.48 -32.27
C LEU A 149 5.35 -3.62 -32.01
N ILE A 150 5.75 -4.07 -30.81
CA ILE A 150 7.16 -4.18 -30.42
C ILE A 150 7.68 -5.54 -30.89
N PRO A 151 8.71 -5.60 -31.75
CA PRO A 151 9.32 -6.88 -32.11
C PRO A 151 9.78 -7.62 -30.86
N PRO A 152 9.48 -8.93 -30.70
CA PRO A 152 9.75 -9.67 -29.45
C PRO A 152 11.19 -9.58 -28.97
N PHE A 153 12.14 -9.56 -29.90
CA PHE A 153 13.56 -9.40 -29.56
C PHE A 153 13.85 -8.05 -28.85
N VAL A 154 13.32 -6.97 -29.40
CA VAL A 154 13.46 -5.62 -28.80
C VAL A 154 12.73 -5.54 -27.47
N GLY A 155 11.51 -6.09 -27.41
CA GLY A 155 10.69 -6.14 -26.20
C GLY A 155 11.37 -6.89 -25.07
N VAL A 156 12.03 -8.02 -25.36
CA VAL A 156 12.76 -8.78 -24.34
C VAL A 156 13.96 -7.98 -23.80
N ILE A 157 14.72 -7.30 -24.65
CA ILE A 157 15.83 -6.45 -24.19
C ILE A 157 15.31 -5.32 -23.28
N LEU A 158 14.24 -4.65 -23.72
CA LEU A 158 13.61 -3.57 -22.95
C LEU A 158 13.09 -4.09 -21.60
N MET A 159 12.41 -5.23 -21.59
CA MET A 159 11.93 -5.85 -20.35
C MET A 159 13.07 -6.25 -19.41
N CYS A 160 14.15 -6.84 -19.92
CA CYS A 160 15.33 -7.16 -19.09
C CYS A 160 15.89 -5.91 -18.41
N PHE A 161 16.00 -4.80 -19.15
CA PHE A 161 16.44 -3.53 -18.60
C PHE A 161 15.48 -3.00 -17.54
N LEU A 162 14.18 -2.94 -17.86
CA LEU A 162 13.16 -2.42 -16.94
C LEU A 162 13.05 -3.28 -15.67
N TYR A 163 13.11 -4.61 -15.78
CA TYR A 163 13.10 -5.49 -14.62
C TYR A 163 14.38 -5.39 -13.79
N ALA A 164 15.54 -5.11 -14.40
CA ALA A 164 16.76 -4.84 -13.66
C ALA A 164 16.63 -3.56 -12.84
N VAL A 165 16.12 -2.48 -13.44
CA VAL A 165 15.84 -1.21 -12.72
C VAL A 165 14.82 -1.44 -11.61
N TYR A 166 13.74 -2.17 -11.91
CA TYR A 166 12.72 -2.52 -10.92
C TYR A 166 13.30 -3.32 -9.74
N ALA A 167 14.17 -4.30 -10.00
CA ALA A 167 14.81 -5.09 -8.95
C ALA A 167 15.71 -4.22 -8.06
N VAL A 168 16.47 -3.29 -8.64
CA VAL A 168 17.28 -2.32 -7.87
C VAL A 168 16.40 -1.45 -6.98
N ASP A 169 15.27 -0.95 -7.51
CA ASP A 169 14.34 -0.13 -6.73
C ASP A 169 13.69 -0.91 -5.58
N VAL A 170 13.28 -2.15 -5.82
CA VAL A 170 12.75 -3.05 -4.76
C VAL A 170 13.78 -3.24 -3.63
N VAL A 171 15.04 -3.51 -3.98
CA VAL A 171 16.11 -3.70 -3.00
C VAL A 171 16.39 -2.40 -2.23
N ALA A 172 16.48 -1.27 -2.92
CA ALA A 172 16.72 0.02 -2.30
C ALA A 172 15.58 0.40 -1.34
N THR A 173 14.33 0.21 -1.78
CA THR A 173 13.14 0.46 -0.94
C THR A 173 13.08 -0.48 0.27
N ALA A 174 13.40 -1.76 0.09
CA ALA A 174 13.44 -2.72 1.19
C ALA A 174 14.49 -2.35 2.25
N ILE A 175 15.69 -1.93 1.82
CA ILE A 175 16.75 -1.46 2.73
C ILE A 175 16.29 -0.20 3.48
N ALA A 176 15.71 0.77 2.78
CA ALA A 176 15.21 1.99 3.40
C ALA A 176 14.08 1.71 4.40
N ALA A 177 13.15 0.83 4.05
CA ALA A 177 12.05 0.43 4.94
C ALA A 177 12.55 -0.29 6.20
N SER A 178 13.56 -1.18 6.06
CA SER A 178 14.17 -1.87 7.20
C SER A 178 14.89 -0.88 8.13
N ALA A 179 15.66 0.05 7.59
CA ALA A 179 16.35 1.07 8.38
C ALA A 179 15.35 1.98 9.13
N LEU A 180 14.22 2.30 8.52
CA LEU A 180 13.16 3.06 9.18
C LEU A 180 12.52 2.26 10.31
N ALA A 181 12.23 0.98 10.11
CA ALA A 181 11.68 0.09 11.13
C ALA A 181 12.62 0.00 12.36
N ASP A 182 13.92 -0.23 12.14
CA ASP A 182 14.93 -0.27 13.21
C ASP A 182 15.00 1.05 13.99
N THR A 183 14.86 2.18 13.29
CA THR A 183 14.85 3.51 13.93
C THR A 183 13.61 3.70 14.80
N LEU A 184 12.44 3.27 14.33
CA LEU A 184 11.18 3.35 15.08
C LEU A 184 11.22 2.46 16.33
N ASP A 185 11.72 1.23 16.22
CA ASP A 185 11.90 0.32 17.36
C ASP A 185 12.85 0.91 18.41
N THR A 186 13.94 1.56 17.97
CA THR A 186 14.88 2.25 18.87
C THR A 186 14.21 3.41 19.60
N MET A 187 13.38 4.20 18.88
CA MET A 187 12.63 5.31 19.50
C MET A 187 11.58 4.82 20.50
N GLU A 188 10.92 3.69 20.22
CA GLU A 188 9.97 3.06 21.14
C GLU A 188 10.67 2.59 22.43
N GLN A 189 11.80 1.88 22.30
CA GLN A 189 12.62 1.46 23.45
C GLN A 189 13.14 2.63 24.28
N LEU A 190 13.52 3.74 23.63
CA LEU A 190 13.93 4.96 24.31
C LEU A 190 12.75 5.58 25.08
N GLY A 191 11.57 5.59 24.47
CA GLY A 191 10.33 6.04 25.11
C GLY A 191 10.01 5.24 26.37
N ASP A 192 10.09 3.91 26.28
CA ASP A 192 9.86 3.00 27.41
C ASP A 192 10.91 3.20 28.54
N SER A 193 12.17 3.43 28.16
CA SER A 193 13.24 3.71 29.12
C SER A 193 13.02 5.02 29.86
N ILE A 194 12.54 6.07 29.17
CA ILE A 194 12.19 7.35 29.77
C ILE A 194 11.01 7.19 30.73
N HIS A 195 10.00 6.40 30.38
CA HIS A 195 8.87 6.09 31.27
C HIS A 195 9.33 5.34 32.52
N ALA A 196 10.19 4.33 32.38
CA ALA A 196 10.74 3.58 33.53
C ALA A 196 11.56 4.48 34.48
N VAL A 197 12.37 5.39 33.96
CA VAL A 197 13.12 6.37 34.77
C VAL A 197 12.16 7.35 35.47
N SER A 198 11.13 7.80 34.79
CA SER A 198 10.10 8.68 35.35
C SER A 198 9.33 8.00 36.49
N ASP A 199 8.97 6.73 36.32
CA ASP A 199 8.27 5.94 37.35
C ASP A 199 9.19 5.69 38.57
N ALA A 200 10.47 5.39 38.33
CA ALA A 200 11.46 5.23 39.40
C ALA A 200 11.68 6.53 40.19
N MET A 201 11.75 7.69 39.49
CA MET A 201 11.83 9.00 40.14
C MET A 201 10.56 9.31 40.95
N THR A 202 9.40 8.95 40.46
CA THR A 202 8.13 9.15 41.14
C THR A 202 8.06 8.28 42.42
N GLN A 203 8.55 7.03 42.37
CA GLN A 203 8.65 6.18 43.54
C GLN A 203 9.66 6.72 44.58
N LEU A 204 10.83 7.17 44.15
CA LEU A 204 11.85 7.77 45.02
C LEU A 204 11.34 9.05 45.71
N LEU A 205 10.64 9.89 45.01
CA LEU A 205 10.04 11.10 45.57
C LEU A 205 8.87 10.77 46.50
N GLY A 206 8.11 9.71 46.24
CA GLY A 206 7.02 9.22 47.09
C GLY A 206 7.49 8.60 48.38
N THR A 207 8.69 8.03 48.46
CA THR A 207 9.24 7.42 49.68
C THR A 207 9.98 8.40 50.58
N THR A 208 10.34 9.60 50.08
CA THR A 208 11.22 10.52 50.81
C THR A 208 10.52 11.63 51.62
N THR A 209 9.18 11.82 51.52
CA THR A 209 8.50 12.93 52.19
C THR A 209 7.15 12.55 52.78
N LEU A 210 7.15 12.17 54.03
CA LEU A 210 5.96 12.03 54.90
C LEU A 210 5.35 13.36 55.38
N ASN A 211 5.78 14.51 54.85
CA ASN A 211 5.28 15.85 55.26
C ASN A 211 4.92 16.77 54.07
N ALA A 212 4.51 16.23 52.94
CA ALA A 212 4.27 17.08 51.74
C ALA A 212 3.01 16.67 50.95
N ASP A 213 1.89 16.40 51.60
CA ASP A 213 0.61 16.11 50.92
C ASP A 213 0.21 17.20 49.92
N GLN A 214 0.42 18.48 50.24
CA GLN A 214 0.12 19.57 49.31
C GLN A 214 1.12 19.69 48.14
N LYS A 215 2.41 19.49 48.36
CA LYS A 215 3.42 19.50 47.30
C LYS A 215 3.37 18.25 46.43
N LEU A 216 2.92 17.13 46.96
CA LEU A 216 2.70 15.87 46.20
C LEU A 216 1.52 16.03 45.23
N ASP A 217 0.46 16.73 45.60
CA ASP A 217 -0.69 16.94 44.72
C ASP A 217 -0.39 17.93 43.59
N GLU A 218 0.39 18.99 43.85
CA GLU A 218 0.89 19.87 42.79
C GLU A 218 1.87 19.19 41.87
N GLY A 219 2.81 18.41 42.39
CA GLY A 219 3.74 17.60 41.61
C GLY A 219 3.06 16.52 40.76
N ARG A 220 2.04 15.83 41.30
CA ARG A 220 1.19 14.88 40.58
C ARG A 220 0.37 15.55 39.48
N LEU A 221 -0.13 16.75 39.73
CA LEU A 221 -0.89 17.50 38.73
C LEU A 221 0.00 17.97 37.59
N GLN A 222 1.19 18.50 37.90
CA GLN A 222 2.18 18.90 36.90
C GLN A 222 2.72 17.70 36.10
N PHE A 223 2.93 16.58 36.78
CA PHE A 223 3.38 15.33 36.11
C PHE A 223 2.28 14.76 35.21
N LYS A 224 1.00 14.78 35.63
CA LYS A 224 -0.13 14.38 34.80
C LYS A 224 -0.31 15.31 33.59
N LEU A 225 -0.06 16.60 33.75
CA LEU A 225 -0.09 17.58 32.65
C LEU A 225 1.07 17.32 31.67
N ALA A 226 2.28 17.13 32.15
CA ALA A 226 3.44 16.82 31.30
C ALA A 226 3.30 15.45 30.62
N ALA A 227 2.73 14.45 31.30
CA ALA A 227 2.45 13.14 30.69
C ALA A 227 1.29 13.19 29.69
N ALA A 228 0.29 14.07 29.89
CA ALA A 228 -0.77 14.33 28.92
C ALA A 228 -0.22 15.07 27.69
N GLU A 229 0.65 16.06 27.90
CA GLU A 229 1.34 16.76 26.80
C GLU A 229 2.29 15.84 26.02
N ALA A 230 3.03 14.95 26.70
CA ALA A 230 3.87 13.95 26.07
C ALA A 230 3.05 12.88 25.33
N ARG A 231 1.87 12.50 25.85
CA ARG A 231 0.92 11.63 25.14
C ARG A 231 0.28 12.32 23.95
N ASP A 232 -0.05 13.61 24.06
CA ASP A 232 -0.55 14.41 22.95
C ASP A 232 0.52 14.63 21.86
N ALA A 233 1.76 14.83 22.28
CA ALA A 233 2.91 14.89 21.38
C ALA A 233 3.22 13.52 20.73
N ALA A 234 3.05 12.41 21.48
CA ALA A 234 3.20 11.05 20.97
C ALA A 234 1.95 10.56 20.20
N GLY A 235 0.75 11.05 20.55
CA GLY A 235 -0.50 10.82 19.80
C GLY A 235 -0.58 11.62 18.49
N LYS A 236 0.25 12.65 18.36
CA LYS A 236 0.59 13.32 17.09
C LYS A 236 1.70 12.60 16.33
N ARG A 237 2.02 11.34 16.67
CA ARG A 237 2.83 10.50 15.78
C ARG A 237 2.09 10.44 14.44
N PRO A 238 2.75 10.84 13.34
CA PRO A 238 2.15 10.67 12.03
C PRO A 238 1.76 9.19 11.93
N SER A 239 0.50 8.94 11.59
CA SER A 239 0.04 7.58 11.30
C SER A 239 0.97 6.99 10.24
N ALA A 240 1.07 5.66 10.14
CA ALA A 240 1.83 5.03 9.06
C ALA A 240 1.44 5.61 7.68
N ARG A 241 0.24 6.17 7.58
CA ARG A 241 -0.29 6.94 6.45
C ARG A 241 0.38 8.31 6.29
N GLU A 242 0.69 9.02 7.37
CA GLU A 242 1.41 10.30 7.34
C GLU A 242 2.92 10.09 7.16
N LEU A 243 3.49 9.01 7.70
CA LEU A 243 4.88 8.59 7.46
C LEU A 243 5.10 8.16 6.01
N SER A 244 4.12 7.51 5.37
CA SER A 244 4.18 7.24 3.93
C SER A 244 4.14 8.51 3.07
N LEU A 245 3.54 9.60 3.59
CA LEU A 245 3.50 10.91 2.94
C LEU A 245 4.79 11.72 3.14
N ILE A 246 5.49 11.54 4.27
CA ILE A 246 6.75 12.24 4.57
C ILE A 246 7.94 11.63 3.79
N HIS A 247 7.86 10.34 3.44
CA HIS A 247 8.91 9.68 2.64
C HIS A 247 8.91 10.08 1.17
N ILE A 248 8.04 10.98 0.78
CA ILE A 248 7.75 11.40 -0.59
C ILE A 248 8.02 12.91 -0.81
N SER A 249 8.58 13.59 0.14
CA SER A 249 9.04 14.98 -0.04
C SER A 249 10.56 15.07 -0.23
#